data_de4ebfc902239f5b9bbafaa8ad9bcb5f
#
_entry.id   de4ebfc902239f5b9bbafaa8ad9bcb5f
#
_cell.length_a   1.000
_cell.length_b   1.000
_cell.length_c   1.000
_cell.angle_alpha   90.00
_cell.angle_beta   90.00
_cell.angle_gamma   90.00
#
_symmetry.space_group_name_H-M   'P 1'
#
loop_
_entity.id
_entity.type
_entity.pdbx_description
1 polymer ?
#
loop_
_entity_poly.entity_id
_entity_poly.type
_entity_poly.pdbx_seq_one_letter_code
_entity_poly.pdbx_strand_id
1 'polypeptide(L)'
;MKRLMKFGVILMALAVALAGCRTATGSSEVKEMTVNVGITDGTTELKAPVAIKGADFNAIKGKLVAKLDLTASGSEHWFIAADKKIYTVDLGSFFSDTATTTQVQAADVKAGNTIYLKATAKTVPVTFAITDGTTKLKDTTVSITSLDFDTLLAATVVSQLGISLGLGSGSGMTVTIHGDTYTVDMTKLYSDVNATQEVSIDNPIEAIKSGATIYMKATKNN
;
A
#
# COMPACT_ATOMS: atom_id res chain seq x y z
N MET A 1 19.56 -17.39 -65.01
CA MET A 1 19.12 -18.33 -63.96
C MET A 1 20.25 -19.10 -63.24
N LYS A 2 21.53 -18.77 -63.39
CA LYS A 2 22.66 -19.49 -62.73
C LYS A 2 23.21 -18.81 -61.47
N ARG A 3 22.77 -17.61 -61.12
CA ARG A 3 23.27 -16.88 -59.94
C ARG A 3 22.41 -17.04 -58.66
N LEU A 4 21.16 -17.49 -58.79
CA LEU A 4 20.26 -17.71 -57.61
C LEU A 4 20.58 -19.03 -56.86
N MET A 5 21.15 -20.04 -57.57
CA MET A 5 21.46 -21.33 -56.93
C MET A 5 22.66 -21.28 -55.97
N LYS A 6 23.57 -20.30 -56.12
CA LYS A 6 24.76 -20.19 -55.25
C LYS A 6 24.44 -19.57 -53.90
N PHE A 7 23.39 -18.73 -53.81
CA PHE A 7 22.98 -18.13 -52.54
C PHE A 7 22.18 -19.10 -51.66
N GLY A 8 21.40 -20.00 -52.27
CA GLY A 8 20.60 -20.98 -51.51
C GLY A 8 21.45 -22.01 -50.78
N VAL A 9 22.59 -22.42 -51.36
CA VAL A 9 23.49 -23.41 -50.76
C VAL A 9 24.26 -22.82 -49.57
N ILE A 10 24.67 -21.54 -49.66
CA ILE A 10 25.33 -20.86 -48.57
C ILE A 10 24.37 -20.62 -47.37
N LEU A 11 23.11 -20.31 -47.64
CA LEU A 11 22.10 -20.14 -46.60
C LEU A 11 21.78 -21.46 -45.86
N MET A 12 21.71 -22.58 -46.61
CA MET A 12 21.53 -23.91 -46.02
C MET A 12 22.72 -24.37 -45.17
N ALA A 13 23.95 -24.07 -45.63
CA ALA A 13 25.14 -24.40 -44.86
C ALA A 13 25.24 -23.60 -43.55
N LEU A 14 24.78 -22.33 -43.56
CA LEU A 14 24.74 -21.51 -42.35
C LEU A 14 23.67 -21.98 -41.38
N ALA A 15 22.50 -22.43 -41.86
CA ALA A 15 21.45 -22.97 -41.04
C ALA A 15 21.85 -24.29 -40.33
N VAL A 16 22.61 -25.14 -41.01
CA VAL A 16 23.11 -26.40 -40.42
C VAL A 16 24.20 -26.13 -39.38
N ALA A 17 25.07 -25.10 -39.61
CA ALA A 17 26.09 -24.73 -38.64
C ALA A 17 25.48 -24.13 -37.34
N LEU A 18 24.34 -23.43 -37.45
CA LEU A 18 23.62 -22.91 -36.27
C LEU A 18 22.84 -24.00 -35.56
N ALA A 19 22.39 -25.04 -36.25
CA ALA A 19 21.71 -26.18 -35.61
C ALA A 19 22.70 -27.13 -34.90
N GLY A 20 23.96 -27.15 -35.31
CA GLY A 20 25.02 -28.02 -34.71
C GLY A 20 25.62 -27.44 -33.40
N CYS A 21 25.44 -26.17 -33.09
CA CYS A 21 25.89 -25.55 -31.82
C CYS A 21 24.88 -25.63 -30.69
N ARG A 22 23.85 -26.48 -30.79
CA ARG A 22 23.01 -26.87 -29.64
C ARG A 22 23.61 -28.05 -28.89
N THR A 23 24.90 -27.96 -28.58
CA THR A 23 25.52 -28.89 -27.64
C THR A 23 25.69 -28.20 -26.31
N ALA A 24 24.82 -28.61 -25.36
CA ALA A 24 25.11 -28.65 -23.93
C ALA A 24 25.54 -27.34 -23.28
N THR A 25 24.78 -26.27 -23.45
CA THR A 25 24.44 -25.53 -22.26
C THR A 25 23.23 -26.23 -21.66
N GLY A 26 23.49 -27.15 -20.75
CA GLY A 26 22.47 -27.57 -19.80
C GLY A 26 21.97 -26.30 -19.13
N SER A 27 20.86 -25.73 -19.62
CA SER A 27 20.06 -24.89 -18.79
C SER A 27 19.63 -25.83 -17.69
N SER A 28 20.37 -25.84 -16.57
CA SER A 28 19.84 -26.34 -15.32
C SER A 28 18.56 -25.54 -15.17
N GLU A 29 17.42 -26.18 -15.45
CA GLU A 29 16.14 -25.60 -15.08
C GLU A 29 16.28 -25.26 -13.60
N VAL A 30 16.41 -23.98 -13.30
CA VAL A 30 16.44 -23.52 -11.93
C VAL A 30 15.08 -23.94 -11.38
N LYS A 31 15.07 -25.03 -10.60
CA LYS A 31 13.85 -25.57 -10.04
C LYS A 31 13.27 -24.53 -9.10
N GLU A 32 12.31 -23.75 -9.60
CA GLU A 32 11.67 -22.74 -8.80
C GLU A 32 10.95 -23.38 -7.59
N MET A 33 11.20 -22.83 -6.42
CA MET A 33 10.40 -23.17 -5.24
C MET A 33 9.20 -22.24 -5.16
N THR A 34 8.09 -22.75 -4.65
CA THR A 34 6.89 -21.97 -4.35
C THR A 34 6.68 -21.99 -2.84
N VAL A 35 6.50 -20.83 -2.24
CA VAL A 35 6.17 -20.67 -0.81
C VAL A 35 4.90 -19.85 -0.70
N ASN A 36 3.98 -20.26 0.17
CA ASN A 36 2.78 -19.49 0.47
C ASN A 36 3.08 -18.52 1.62
N VAL A 37 2.87 -17.22 1.40
CA VAL A 37 3.17 -16.19 2.39
C VAL A 37 1.91 -15.42 2.76
N GLY A 38 1.51 -15.50 4.03
CA GLY A 38 0.40 -14.75 4.62
C GLY A 38 0.89 -13.64 5.55
N ILE A 39 -0.04 -12.84 6.04
CA ILE A 39 0.21 -11.80 7.04
C ILE A 39 -0.76 -11.98 8.20
N THR A 40 -0.25 -11.86 9.43
CA THR A 40 -1.02 -12.00 10.67
C THR A 40 -0.60 -10.97 11.70
N ASP A 41 -1.50 -10.58 12.60
CA ASP A 41 -1.17 -9.79 13.79
C ASP A 41 -0.81 -10.64 15.03
N GLY A 42 -0.78 -11.96 14.86
CA GLY A 42 -0.56 -12.96 15.93
C GLY A 42 -1.87 -13.51 16.53
N THR A 43 -3.02 -12.98 16.12
CA THR A 43 -4.34 -13.48 16.55
C THR A 43 -5.24 -13.76 15.34
N THR A 44 -5.14 -12.91 14.34
CA THR A 44 -6.00 -12.94 13.14
C THR A 44 -5.14 -12.98 11.89
N GLU A 45 -5.52 -13.80 10.93
CA GLU A 45 -4.97 -13.75 9.58
C GLU A 45 -5.51 -12.48 8.89
N LEU A 46 -4.63 -11.49 8.68
CA LEU A 46 -4.96 -10.21 8.06
C LEU A 46 -4.94 -10.27 6.54
N LYS A 47 -4.11 -11.15 5.99
CA LYS A 47 -4.02 -11.42 4.56
C LYS A 47 -3.75 -12.90 4.34
N ALA A 48 -4.63 -13.53 3.57
CA ALA A 48 -4.50 -14.94 3.22
C ALA A 48 -3.19 -15.24 2.48
N PRO A 49 -2.61 -16.44 2.67
CA PRO A 49 -1.36 -16.81 2.04
C PRO A 49 -1.40 -16.73 0.52
N VAL A 50 -0.44 -16.03 -0.07
CA VAL A 50 -0.24 -15.88 -1.51
C VAL A 50 0.95 -16.72 -1.94
N ALA A 51 0.79 -17.52 -2.99
CA ALA A 51 1.85 -18.34 -3.57
C ALA A 51 2.89 -17.45 -4.28
N ILE A 52 4.13 -17.49 -3.81
CA ILE A 52 5.25 -16.72 -4.38
C ILE A 52 6.30 -17.70 -4.87
N LYS A 53 6.72 -17.53 -6.13
CA LYS A 53 7.74 -18.36 -6.78
C LYS A 53 9.08 -17.65 -6.83
N GLY A 54 10.16 -18.40 -6.61
CA GLY A 54 11.52 -17.92 -6.74
C GLY A 54 12.52 -19.06 -6.91
N ALA A 55 13.72 -18.76 -7.36
CA ALA A 55 14.80 -19.75 -7.48
C ALA A 55 15.21 -20.29 -6.09
N ASP A 56 15.13 -19.42 -5.09
CA ASP A 56 15.41 -19.71 -3.68
C ASP A 56 14.57 -18.78 -2.79
N PHE A 57 14.73 -18.91 -1.49
CA PHE A 57 13.98 -18.09 -0.54
C PHE A 57 14.39 -16.60 -0.57
N ASN A 58 15.62 -16.27 -0.94
CA ASN A 58 16.03 -14.87 -1.10
C ASN A 58 15.33 -14.20 -2.29
N ALA A 59 15.19 -14.93 -3.40
CA ALA A 59 14.41 -14.47 -4.54
C ALA A 59 12.93 -14.28 -4.19
N ILE A 60 12.36 -15.11 -3.32
CA ILE A 60 11.01 -14.96 -2.78
C ILE A 60 10.92 -13.70 -1.91
N LYS A 61 11.86 -13.49 -0.98
CA LYS A 61 11.93 -12.28 -0.12
C LYS A 61 11.91 -11.01 -0.94
N GLY A 62 12.67 -10.95 -2.04
CA GLY A 62 12.70 -9.80 -2.95
C GLY A 62 11.36 -9.49 -3.63
N LYS A 63 10.43 -10.44 -3.66
CA LYS A 63 9.11 -10.29 -4.28
C LYS A 63 7.98 -9.99 -3.27
N LEU A 64 8.25 -10.04 -1.96
CA LEU A 64 7.22 -9.91 -0.91
C LEU A 64 6.42 -8.62 -1.04
N VAL A 65 7.09 -7.48 -1.16
CA VAL A 65 6.45 -6.16 -1.21
C VAL A 65 5.43 -6.11 -2.35
N ALA A 66 5.85 -6.48 -3.56
CA ALA A 66 4.97 -6.45 -4.73
C ALA A 66 3.86 -7.52 -4.68
N LYS A 67 4.17 -8.74 -4.21
CA LYS A 67 3.21 -9.85 -4.19
C LYS A 67 2.18 -9.74 -3.08
N LEU A 68 2.55 -9.12 -1.98
CA LEU A 68 1.66 -8.86 -0.87
C LEU A 68 1.03 -7.46 -0.94
N ASP A 69 1.28 -6.71 -2.02
CA ASP A 69 0.75 -5.36 -2.23
C ASP A 69 1.00 -4.45 -1.02
N LEU A 70 2.29 -4.42 -0.60
CA LEU A 70 2.72 -3.59 0.51
C LEU A 70 3.17 -2.22 -0.01
N THR A 71 2.85 -1.20 0.75
CA THR A 71 3.36 0.15 0.52
C THR A 71 4.70 0.30 1.25
N ALA A 72 5.71 0.77 0.53
CA ALA A 72 7.00 1.13 1.13
C ALA A 72 7.01 2.62 1.48
N SER A 73 7.44 2.94 2.71
CA SER A 73 7.68 4.31 3.18
C SER A 73 8.98 4.33 3.99
N GLY A 74 10.06 4.78 3.35
CA GLY A 74 11.39 4.64 3.93
C GLY A 74 11.77 3.17 4.16
N SER A 75 12.11 2.82 5.40
CA SER A 75 12.41 1.43 5.80
C SER A 75 11.17 0.63 6.23
N GLU A 76 10.02 1.26 6.31
CA GLU A 76 8.79 0.62 6.73
C GLU A 76 7.98 0.09 5.54
N HIS A 77 7.34 -1.05 5.77
CA HIS A 77 6.38 -1.63 4.84
C HIS A 77 5.04 -1.76 5.54
N TRP A 78 3.98 -1.28 4.92
CA TRP A 78 2.66 -1.27 5.51
C TRP A 78 1.57 -1.59 4.49
N PHE A 79 0.41 -1.96 4.97
CA PHE A 79 -0.78 -2.21 4.16
C PHE A 79 -2.04 -1.89 4.97
N ILE A 80 -3.15 -1.86 4.27
CA ILE A 80 -4.48 -1.71 4.86
C ILE A 80 -5.16 -3.07 4.78
N ALA A 81 -5.55 -3.59 5.94
CA ALA A 81 -6.25 -4.85 6.01
C ALA A 81 -7.74 -4.70 5.61
N ALA A 82 -8.44 -5.82 5.49
CA ALA A 82 -9.87 -5.82 5.13
C ALA A 82 -10.75 -5.07 6.16
N ASP A 83 -10.32 -4.99 7.40
CA ASP A 83 -10.95 -4.23 8.48
C ASP A 83 -10.64 -2.71 8.42
N LYS A 84 -10.01 -2.25 7.33
CA LYS A 84 -9.57 -0.87 7.09
C LYS A 84 -8.51 -0.35 8.06
N LYS A 85 -7.98 -1.16 8.95
CA LYS A 85 -6.87 -0.76 9.83
C LYS A 85 -5.55 -0.77 9.08
N ILE A 86 -4.65 0.08 9.55
CA ILE A 86 -3.29 0.21 9.00
C ILE A 86 -2.34 -0.65 9.83
N TYR A 87 -1.52 -1.45 9.15
CA TYR A 87 -0.53 -2.31 9.78
C TYR A 87 0.84 -2.14 9.14
N THR A 88 1.88 -2.09 9.96
CA THR A 88 3.28 -2.29 9.51
C THR A 88 3.60 -3.77 9.48
N VAL A 89 4.41 -4.20 8.51
CA VAL A 89 4.80 -5.59 8.31
C VAL A 89 6.30 -5.74 8.54
N ASP A 90 6.69 -6.66 9.40
CA ASP A 90 8.09 -7.06 9.57
C ASP A 90 8.47 -8.05 8.46
N LEU A 91 9.34 -7.62 7.54
CA LEU A 91 9.87 -8.47 6.46
C LEU A 91 11.11 -9.27 6.87
N GLY A 92 11.58 -9.11 8.10
CA GLY A 92 12.78 -9.79 8.62
C GLY A 92 12.48 -11.09 9.33
N SER A 93 11.27 -11.26 9.86
CA SER A 93 10.88 -12.40 10.69
C SER A 93 9.77 -13.20 10.03
N PHE A 94 9.94 -14.52 9.97
CA PHE A 94 8.99 -15.45 9.37
C PHE A 94 8.52 -16.46 10.41
N PHE A 95 7.26 -16.84 10.34
CA PHE A 95 6.63 -17.77 11.31
C PHE A 95 5.91 -18.88 10.56
N SER A 96 5.87 -20.08 11.15
CA SER A 96 5.15 -21.22 10.59
C SER A 96 3.67 -21.28 11.01
N ASP A 97 3.26 -20.39 11.91
CA ASP A 97 1.90 -20.33 12.45
C ASP A 97 1.37 -18.90 12.49
N THR A 98 0.05 -18.75 12.48
CA THR A 98 -0.63 -17.45 12.54
C THR A 98 -0.50 -16.76 13.90
N ALA A 99 -0.20 -17.52 14.96
CA ALA A 99 0.01 -16.97 16.31
C ALA A 99 1.40 -16.35 16.49
N THR A 100 2.27 -16.45 15.46
CA THR A 100 3.66 -15.94 15.47
C THR A 100 4.49 -16.45 16.65
N THR A 101 4.26 -17.71 17.04
CA THR A 101 4.97 -18.36 18.15
C THR A 101 6.19 -19.14 17.69
N THR A 102 6.15 -19.69 16.47
CA THR A 102 7.23 -20.53 15.93
C THR A 102 7.92 -19.81 14.77
N GLN A 103 9.05 -19.20 15.08
CA GLN A 103 9.89 -18.53 14.08
C GLN A 103 10.58 -19.55 13.16
N VAL A 104 10.60 -19.28 11.86
CA VAL A 104 11.23 -20.12 10.83
C VAL A 104 12.49 -19.42 10.33
N GLN A 105 13.60 -20.15 10.31
CA GLN A 105 14.82 -19.66 9.70
C GLN A 105 14.74 -19.78 8.18
N ALA A 106 15.39 -18.85 7.47
CA ALA A 106 15.38 -18.84 6.00
C ALA A 106 15.86 -20.18 5.38
N ALA A 107 16.79 -20.87 6.04
CA ALA A 107 17.32 -22.16 5.61
C ALA A 107 16.31 -23.33 5.73
N ASP A 108 15.31 -23.16 6.59
CA ASP A 108 14.31 -24.20 6.88
C ASP A 108 13.07 -24.08 5.97
N VAL A 109 12.94 -22.99 5.22
CA VAL A 109 11.82 -22.76 4.30
C VAL A 109 11.97 -23.65 3.07
N LYS A 110 10.99 -24.51 2.86
CA LYS A 110 10.93 -25.46 1.73
C LYS A 110 9.77 -25.14 0.79
N ALA A 111 9.88 -25.67 -0.42
CA ALA A 111 8.77 -25.58 -1.38
C ALA A 111 7.49 -26.18 -0.80
N GLY A 112 6.38 -25.50 -0.97
CA GLY A 112 5.07 -25.87 -0.45
C GLY A 112 4.80 -25.40 0.98
N ASN A 113 5.79 -24.86 1.71
CA ASN A 113 5.54 -24.32 3.04
C ASN A 113 4.57 -23.13 2.98
N THR A 114 3.78 -22.99 4.03
CA THR A 114 3.07 -21.76 4.36
C THR A 114 3.80 -21.09 5.52
N ILE A 115 4.12 -19.82 5.34
CA ILE A 115 4.76 -18.98 6.35
C ILE A 115 4.01 -17.68 6.50
N TYR A 116 4.16 -17.05 7.63
CA TYR A 116 3.48 -15.80 7.96
C TYR A 116 4.49 -14.70 8.31
N LEU A 117 4.19 -13.49 7.88
CA LEU A 117 4.82 -12.26 8.32
C LEU A 117 3.99 -11.68 9.45
N LYS A 118 4.68 -11.17 10.48
CA LYS A 118 4.02 -10.47 11.57
C LYS A 118 3.71 -9.03 11.18
N ALA A 119 2.49 -8.62 11.44
CA ALA A 119 2.05 -7.24 11.30
C ALA A 119 1.71 -6.64 12.67
N THR A 120 1.91 -5.34 12.80
CA THR A 120 1.59 -4.59 14.00
C THR A 120 0.74 -3.39 13.61
N ALA A 121 -0.34 -3.14 14.33
CA ALA A 121 -1.20 -1.99 14.08
C ALA A 121 -0.39 -0.69 14.14
N LYS A 122 -0.59 0.17 13.14
CA LYS A 122 0.12 1.43 12.98
C LYS A 122 -0.81 2.61 13.13
N THR A 123 -0.33 3.61 13.86
CA THR A 123 -0.95 4.93 13.91
C THR A 123 -0.24 5.87 12.94
N VAL A 124 -1.00 6.54 12.10
CA VAL A 124 -0.47 7.49 11.11
C VAL A 124 -0.96 8.89 11.44
N PRO A 125 -0.06 9.90 11.57
CA PRO A 125 -0.46 11.29 11.71
C PRO A 125 -1.00 11.80 10.38
N VAL A 126 -2.20 12.37 10.39
CA VAL A 126 -2.83 13.00 9.22
C VAL A 126 -3.17 14.44 9.58
N THR A 127 -2.73 15.38 8.75
CA THR A 127 -3.08 16.78 8.91
C THR A 127 -4.38 17.06 8.18
N PHE A 128 -5.38 17.54 8.93
CA PHE A 128 -6.63 18.04 8.40
C PHE A 128 -6.64 19.56 8.45
N ALA A 129 -7.13 20.20 7.42
CA ALA A 129 -7.20 21.64 7.35
C ALA A 129 -8.56 22.12 6.85
N ILE A 130 -8.95 23.30 7.28
CA ILE A 130 -10.12 24.02 6.79
C ILE A 130 -9.64 25.05 5.76
N THR A 131 -10.29 25.11 4.60
CA THR A 131 -10.01 26.08 3.55
C THR A 131 -11.29 26.79 3.10
N ASP A 132 -11.16 28.06 2.72
CA ASP A 132 -12.24 28.82 2.05
C ASP A 132 -12.23 28.61 0.51
N GLY A 133 -11.33 27.75 0.02
CA GLY A 133 -11.13 27.51 -1.41
C GLY A 133 -10.04 28.39 -2.03
N THR A 134 -9.38 29.23 -1.25
CA THR A 134 -8.23 30.04 -1.67
C THR A 134 -7.09 29.98 -0.66
N THR A 135 -7.41 29.97 0.62
CA THR A 135 -6.44 29.98 1.72
C THR A 135 -6.76 28.91 2.75
N LYS A 136 -5.71 28.40 3.37
CA LYS A 136 -5.85 27.55 4.57
C LYS A 136 -6.20 28.45 5.76
N LEU A 137 -7.39 28.22 6.33
CA LEU A 137 -7.90 28.98 7.46
C LEU A 137 -7.40 28.45 8.81
N LYS A 138 -7.40 27.12 8.95
CA LYS A 138 -6.99 26.43 10.20
C LYS A 138 -6.58 25.01 9.88
N ASP A 139 -5.69 24.42 10.67
CA ASP A 139 -5.31 23.01 10.56
C ASP A 139 -5.09 22.36 11.93
N THR A 140 -5.07 21.03 11.92
CA THR A 140 -4.71 20.19 13.05
C THR A 140 -4.19 18.83 12.55
N THR A 141 -3.33 18.19 13.33
CA THR A 141 -2.88 16.82 13.04
C THR A 141 -3.56 15.84 13.97
N VAL A 142 -4.19 14.83 13.40
CA VAL A 142 -4.86 13.75 14.13
C VAL A 142 -4.16 12.44 13.83
N SER A 143 -3.93 11.64 14.86
CA SER A 143 -3.38 10.30 14.73
C SER A 143 -4.50 9.29 14.42
N ILE A 144 -4.42 8.63 13.27
CA ILE A 144 -5.42 7.65 12.84
C ILE A 144 -4.84 6.24 12.81
N THR A 145 -5.63 5.26 13.19
CA THR A 145 -5.30 3.82 13.15
C THR A 145 -6.05 3.07 12.05
N SER A 146 -7.04 3.71 11.45
CA SER A 146 -7.91 3.13 10.44
C SER A 146 -8.23 4.15 9.35
N LEU A 147 -8.41 3.67 8.12
CA LEU A 147 -8.84 4.46 6.96
C LEU A 147 -10.32 4.24 6.62
N ASP A 148 -11.09 3.72 7.52
CA ASP A 148 -12.53 3.71 7.39
C ASP A 148 -13.05 5.13 7.65
N PHE A 149 -13.29 5.89 6.57
CA PHE A 149 -13.80 7.25 6.65
C PHE A 149 -15.23 7.32 7.18
N ASP A 150 -16.01 6.26 7.02
CA ASP A 150 -17.34 6.20 7.65
C ASP A 150 -17.21 6.14 9.18
N THR A 151 -16.18 5.47 9.70
CA THR A 151 -15.84 5.50 11.13
C THR A 151 -14.98 6.70 11.51
N LEU A 152 -14.13 7.20 10.60
CA LEU A 152 -13.36 8.44 10.80
C LEU A 152 -14.26 9.66 10.93
N LEU A 153 -15.31 9.73 10.12
CA LEU A 153 -16.30 10.80 10.20
C LEU A 153 -17.32 10.56 11.33
N ALA A 154 -17.53 9.31 11.76
CA ALA A 154 -18.69 8.97 12.59
C ALA A 154 -18.54 9.23 14.09
N ALA A 155 -17.40 9.12 14.75
CA ALA A 155 -17.35 9.33 16.20
C ALA A 155 -16.03 9.86 16.76
N THR A 156 -14.87 9.29 16.40
CA THR A 156 -13.61 9.62 17.08
C THR A 156 -12.90 10.80 16.42
N VAL A 157 -12.90 10.87 15.09
CA VAL A 157 -12.22 11.93 14.35
C VAL A 157 -13.06 13.19 14.30
N VAL A 158 -14.37 13.09 14.13
CA VAL A 158 -15.26 14.26 14.26
C VAL A 158 -15.17 14.86 15.66
N SER A 159 -15.09 14.03 16.69
CA SER A 159 -14.87 14.51 18.06
C SER A 159 -13.50 15.16 18.24
N GLN A 160 -12.42 14.51 17.75
CA GLN A 160 -11.07 15.06 17.85
C GLN A 160 -10.86 16.27 16.93
N LEU A 161 -11.39 16.23 15.71
CA LEU A 161 -11.40 17.39 14.80
C LEU A 161 -12.27 18.50 15.37
N GLY A 162 -13.45 18.16 15.93
CA GLY A 162 -14.34 19.10 16.59
C GLY A 162 -13.63 19.85 17.70
N ILE A 163 -12.99 19.14 18.62
CA ILE A 163 -12.23 19.73 19.73
C ILE A 163 -11.03 20.52 19.21
N SER A 164 -10.21 19.93 18.35
CA SER A 164 -8.93 20.52 17.91
C SER A 164 -9.13 21.70 16.95
N LEU A 165 -10.14 21.63 16.09
CA LEU A 165 -10.49 22.71 15.17
C LEU A 165 -11.51 23.68 15.76
N GLY A 166 -12.10 23.36 16.93
CA GLY A 166 -13.13 24.18 17.54
C GLY A 166 -14.43 24.19 16.75
N LEU A 167 -14.79 23.04 16.16
CA LEU A 167 -16.05 22.90 15.44
C LEU A 167 -17.21 22.82 16.43
N GLY A 168 -18.17 23.71 16.29
CA GLY A 168 -19.40 23.68 17.11
C GLY A 168 -20.34 22.56 16.69
N SER A 169 -21.03 21.98 17.67
CA SER A 169 -22.10 21.00 17.44
C SER A 169 -23.41 21.71 17.11
N GLY A 170 -23.90 21.53 15.89
CA GLY A 170 -25.17 22.12 15.42
C GLY A 170 -25.61 21.52 14.11
N SER A 171 -26.64 22.07 13.48
CA SER A 171 -27.14 21.64 12.14
C SER A 171 -26.16 21.89 10.98
N GLY A 172 -24.94 22.31 11.28
CA GLY A 172 -23.77 22.42 10.42
C GLY A 172 -22.54 22.56 11.30
N MET A 173 -21.44 21.91 10.95
CA MET A 173 -20.17 22.08 11.65
C MET A 173 -19.67 23.52 11.41
N THR A 174 -19.76 24.37 12.42
CA THR A 174 -19.32 25.77 12.31
C THR A 174 -18.02 25.99 13.08
N VAL A 175 -17.19 26.88 12.58
CA VAL A 175 -15.95 27.31 13.25
C VAL A 175 -15.83 28.83 13.19
N THR A 176 -15.35 29.44 14.26
CA THR A 176 -15.03 30.87 14.29
C THR A 176 -13.53 31.06 14.12
N ILE A 177 -13.10 31.79 13.10
CA ILE A 177 -11.70 32.05 12.77
C ILE A 177 -11.55 33.56 12.54
N HIS A 178 -10.70 34.23 13.33
CA HIS A 178 -10.46 35.67 13.29
C HIS A 178 -11.73 36.54 13.41
N GLY A 179 -12.74 36.05 14.14
CA GLY A 179 -14.01 36.76 14.32
C GLY A 179 -15.10 36.44 13.28
N ASP A 180 -14.75 35.77 12.21
CA ASP A 180 -15.68 35.31 11.18
C ASP A 180 -16.15 33.90 11.46
N THR A 181 -17.42 33.60 11.22
CA THR A 181 -18.00 32.28 11.36
C THR A 181 -18.09 31.58 9.99
N TYR A 182 -17.65 30.35 9.92
CA TYR A 182 -17.66 29.52 8.72
C TYR A 182 -18.46 28.24 8.98
N THR A 183 -19.18 27.78 7.96
CA THR A 183 -19.79 26.45 7.94
C THR A 183 -18.88 25.50 7.15
N VAL A 184 -18.46 24.40 7.78
CA VAL A 184 -17.52 23.40 7.21
C VAL A 184 -18.30 22.27 6.58
N ASP A 185 -18.04 21.97 5.31
CA ASP A 185 -18.55 20.78 4.63
C ASP A 185 -17.67 19.59 4.98
N MET A 186 -18.21 18.64 5.74
CA MET A 186 -17.54 17.41 6.12
C MET A 186 -17.85 16.25 5.16
N THR A 187 -18.70 16.45 4.16
CA THR A 187 -19.11 15.39 3.24
C THR A 187 -18.11 15.17 2.12
N LYS A 188 -17.22 16.14 1.90
CA LYS A 188 -16.17 16.09 0.87
C LYS A 188 -14.81 16.45 1.43
N LEU A 189 -13.83 15.70 1.01
CA LEU A 189 -12.42 15.92 1.35
C LEU A 189 -11.62 16.25 0.09
N TYR A 190 -10.58 17.06 0.24
CA TYR A 190 -9.77 17.52 -0.88
C TYR A 190 -8.28 17.36 -0.56
N SER A 191 -7.46 17.16 -1.60
CA SER A 191 -5.99 17.09 -1.48
C SER A 191 -5.30 18.44 -1.73
N ASP A 192 -6.05 19.46 -2.07
CA ASP A 192 -5.53 20.80 -2.36
C ASP A 192 -6.29 21.90 -1.61
N VAL A 193 -5.61 23.01 -1.37
CA VAL A 193 -6.16 24.18 -0.65
C VAL A 193 -7.32 24.85 -1.38
N ASN A 194 -7.36 24.72 -2.71
CA ASN A 194 -8.42 25.33 -3.53
C ASN A 194 -9.71 24.49 -3.53
N ALA A 195 -9.68 23.32 -2.88
CA ALA A 195 -10.78 22.37 -2.82
C ALA A 195 -11.30 21.98 -4.22
N THR A 196 -10.38 21.71 -5.15
CA THR A 196 -10.66 21.30 -6.52
C THR A 196 -10.38 19.84 -6.79
N GLN A 197 -9.44 19.24 -6.05
CA GLN A 197 -9.04 17.84 -6.17
C GLN A 197 -9.69 17.03 -5.04
N GLU A 198 -10.84 16.47 -5.30
CA GLU A 198 -11.56 15.64 -4.32
C GLU A 198 -10.78 14.36 -4.02
N VAL A 199 -10.59 14.05 -2.75
CA VAL A 199 -9.99 12.79 -2.28
C VAL A 199 -11.07 11.73 -2.30
N SER A 200 -10.85 10.64 -3.05
CA SER A 200 -11.77 9.51 -3.02
C SER A 200 -11.84 8.94 -1.60
N ILE A 201 -13.05 8.89 -1.07
CA ILE A 201 -13.33 8.28 0.24
C ILE A 201 -12.98 6.78 0.22
N ASP A 202 -13.09 6.14 -0.95
CA ASP A 202 -12.79 4.72 -1.13
C ASP A 202 -11.29 4.42 -1.19
N ASN A 203 -10.45 5.41 -1.52
CA ASN A 203 -9.01 5.24 -1.57
C ASN A 203 -8.22 6.48 -1.13
N PRO A 204 -8.28 6.84 0.18
CA PRO A 204 -7.53 7.98 0.73
C PRO A 204 -6.03 7.70 0.87
N ILE A 205 -5.59 6.49 0.50
CA ILE A 205 -4.23 5.97 0.72
C ILE A 205 -3.18 6.88 0.12
N GLU A 206 -3.38 7.36 -1.11
CA GLU A 206 -2.38 8.18 -1.80
C GLU A 206 -2.18 9.54 -1.12
N ALA A 207 -3.24 10.15 -0.62
CA ALA A 207 -3.16 11.40 0.13
C ALA A 207 -2.41 11.20 1.48
N ILE A 208 -2.62 10.06 2.12
CA ILE A 208 -1.99 9.74 3.41
C ILE A 208 -0.53 9.31 3.24
N LYS A 209 -0.21 8.55 2.20
CA LYS A 209 1.17 8.13 1.86
C LYS A 209 2.11 9.32 1.64
N SER A 210 1.63 10.36 0.99
CA SER A 210 2.44 11.54 0.68
C SER A 210 2.64 12.46 1.88
N GLY A 211 2.00 12.20 3.05
CA GLY A 211 1.94 13.15 4.15
C GLY A 211 1.16 14.43 3.80
N ALA A 212 0.30 14.33 2.78
CA ALA A 212 -0.48 15.46 2.30
C ALA A 212 -1.48 15.92 3.36
N THR A 213 -1.77 17.21 3.36
CA THR A 213 -2.86 17.78 4.13
C THR A 213 -4.19 17.47 3.45
N ILE A 214 -5.16 17.00 4.22
CA ILE A 214 -6.53 16.76 3.77
C ILE A 214 -7.36 18.01 4.11
N TYR A 215 -7.99 18.59 3.11
CA TYR A 215 -8.76 19.82 3.27
C TYR A 215 -10.26 19.55 3.32
N MET A 216 -10.93 20.32 4.17
CA MET A 216 -12.38 20.44 4.26
C MET A 216 -12.76 21.85 3.82
N LYS A 217 -13.72 21.97 2.91
CA LYS A 217 -14.15 23.27 2.41
C LYS A 217 -15.09 23.95 3.40
N ALA A 218 -14.87 25.23 3.63
CA ALA A 218 -15.73 26.03 4.47
C ALA A 218 -16.30 27.24 3.70
N THR A 219 -17.50 27.62 4.05
CA THR A 219 -18.18 28.80 3.51
C THR A 219 -18.39 29.81 4.63
N LYS A 220 -17.97 31.04 4.41
CA LYS A 220 -18.18 32.14 5.36
C LYS A 220 -19.68 32.40 5.50
N ASN A 221 -20.14 32.46 6.73
CA ASN A 221 -21.53 32.86 7.04
C ASN A 221 -21.63 34.39 6.96
N ASN A 222 -22.64 34.86 6.26
CA ASN A 222 -22.94 36.30 6.15
C ASN A 222 -23.70 36.76 7.41
#